data_dae87f85a8e9c0580a1243211dd352e6
#
_entry.id   dae87f85a8e9c0580a1243211dd352e6
#
_cell.length_a   1.000
_cell.length_b   1.000
_cell.length_c   1.000
_cell.angle_alpha   90.00
_cell.angle_beta   90.00
_cell.angle_gamma   90.00
#
_symmetry.space_group_name_H-M   'P 1'
#
loop_
_entity.id
_entity.type
_entity.pdbx_description
1 polymer ?
#
loop_
_entity_poly.entity_id
_entity_poly.type
_entity_poly.pdbx_seq_one_letter_code
_entity_poly.pdbx_strand_id
1 'polypeptide(L)'
;MKRREFFEKTLFGGAVVRAGSSTQEARAAVAQVADSRPAEMFREGERVIERPTAGRPHAGKVLAAIQPHSDDIPLFAGGTVAKLISEGYSGCLIRMTNDEEAGRGATTGEVVLNNERDNDAVAKALGLTKVFNFNYRNHRMDNESRQEIRGRLIHLFRLLQVDTIVCYDPWGHYEENPDHYVTAQVVESACWMAGSSRDYVEHLEAGLKPHAVREKYYFARGPQLVTRIVDISGSIDQKVESNRVNVTQGPAGENGARLRARLASQKQRLAILGNDDETANRQYIKHIVLDFDSMALRGVPSDRELGRRYGVEWAEAFHYIGPTATRLDQFIAKNAVPL
;
A
#
# COMPACT_ATOMS: atom_id res chain seq x y z
N MET A 1 0.94 -46.79 21.79
CA MET A 1 2.34 -46.57 21.32
C MET A 1 2.55 -45.07 21.20
N LYS A 2 3.43 -44.49 21.98
CA LYS A 2 3.57 -43.06 22.19
C LYS A 2 4.54 -42.47 21.15
N ARG A 3 4.13 -41.37 20.52
CA ARG A 3 4.81 -40.60 19.45
C ARG A 3 6.20 -40.00 19.82
N ARG A 4 6.88 -40.48 20.85
CA ARG A 4 8.13 -39.93 21.39
C ARG A 4 9.38 -40.73 21.11
N GLU A 5 9.30 -41.89 20.48
CA GLU A 5 10.48 -42.78 20.29
C GLU A 5 11.08 -42.76 18.88
N PHE A 6 10.62 -41.88 17.99
CA PHE A 6 11.13 -41.86 16.61
C PHE A 6 12.26 -40.85 16.38
N PHE A 7 12.60 -40.00 17.35
CA PHE A 7 13.59 -38.92 17.15
C PHE A 7 14.95 -39.11 17.79
N GLU A 8 15.21 -40.27 18.45
CA GLU A 8 16.48 -40.47 19.18
C GLU A 8 17.47 -41.44 18.55
N LYS A 9 17.30 -41.89 17.30
CA LYS A 9 18.22 -42.90 16.69
C LYS A 9 18.92 -42.45 15.41
N THR A 10 19.15 -41.17 15.17
CA THR A 10 19.92 -40.73 13.99
C THR A 10 20.96 -39.65 14.33
N LEU A 11 21.69 -39.81 15.39
CA LEU A 11 22.88 -38.99 15.65
C LEU A 11 23.82 -39.83 16.54
N PHE A 12 24.75 -40.60 15.92
CA PHE A 12 26.06 -40.92 16.43
C PHE A 12 26.76 -41.92 15.49
N GLY A 13 27.46 -41.39 14.52
CA GLY A 13 28.51 -42.07 13.78
C GLY A 13 29.73 -41.15 13.80
N GLY A 14 30.47 -41.21 14.87
CA GLY A 14 31.66 -40.39 15.06
C GLY A 14 32.83 -40.89 14.20
N ALA A 15 33.40 -40.02 13.40
CA ALA A 15 34.75 -40.16 12.89
C ALA A 15 35.63 -39.12 13.60
N VAL A 16 36.50 -39.56 14.45
CA VAL A 16 37.56 -38.75 15.07
C VAL A 16 38.63 -38.50 14.00
N VAL A 17 38.72 -37.28 13.49
CA VAL A 17 39.86 -36.81 12.72
C VAL A 17 40.73 -35.92 13.64
N ARG A 18 41.97 -36.29 13.78
CA ARG A 18 43.01 -35.59 14.57
C ARG A 18 43.19 -34.15 14.05
N ALA A 19 43.16 -33.23 14.99
CA ALA A 19 43.50 -31.84 14.77
C ALA A 19 44.98 -31.68 14.43
N GLY A 20 45.28 -31.13 13.27
CA GLY A 20 46.57 -30.59 12.86
C GLY A 20 46.36 -29.23 12.24
N SER A 21 46.93 -28.24 12.89
CA SER A 21 47.27 -26.84 12.41
C SER A 21 46.64 -26.35 11.08
N SER A 22 45.40 -25.95 11.08
CA SER A 22 44.82 -25.18 9.96
C SER A 22 43.59 -24.34 10.36
N THR A 23 43.45 -24.01 11.66
CA THR A 23 42.27 -23.24 12.12
C THR A 23 42.32 -21.76 11.71
N GLN A 24 43.46 -21.22 11.32
CA GLN A 24 43.61 -19.85 10.94
C GLN A 24 43.36 -19.65 9.45
N GLU A 25 43.84 -20.56 8.58
CA GLU A 25 43.55 -20.54 7.14
C GLU A 25 42.09 -20.90 6.81
N ALA A 26 41.54 -21.89 7.55
CA ALA A 26 40.11 -22.21 7.39
C ALA A 26 39.16 -21.06 7.86
N ARG A 27 39.55 -20.33 8.92
CA ARG A 27 38.83 -19.13 9.35
C ARG A 27 38.99 -17.96 8.35
N ALA A 28 40.15 -17.80 7.75
CA ALA A 28 40.37 -16.81 6.71
C ALA A 28 39.61 -17.18 5.42
N ALA A 29 39.57 -18.45 5.03
CA ALA A 29 38.78 -18.90 3.87
C ALA A 29 37.26 -18.80 4.10
N VAL A 30 36.77 -19.10 5.32
CA VAL A 30 35.36 -18.89 5.68
C VAL A 30 35.02 -17.42 5.77
N ALA A 31 35.92 -16.56 6.23
CA ALA A 31 35.74 -15.12 6.23
C ALA A 31 35.74 -14.53 4.80
N GLN A 32 36.60 -15.02 3.90
CA GLN A 32 36.60 -14.62 2.48
C GLN A 32 35.37 -15.11 1.72
N VAL A 33 34.84 -16.31 2.01
CA VAL A 33 33.59 -16.82 1.42
C VAL A 33 32.36 -16.09 1.99
N ALA A 34 32.45 -15.61 3.24
CA ALA A 34 31.36 -14.79 3.82
C ALA A 34 31.31 -13.36 3.25
N ASP A 35 32.40 -12.87 2.66
CA ASP A 35 32.45 -11.52 2.06
C ASP A 35 32.21 -11.51 0.53
N SER A 36 32.12 -12.68 -0.10
CA SER A 36 31.66 -12.85 -1.47
C SER A 36 30.13 -13.05 -1.56
N ARG A 37 29.36 -12.38 -0.70
CA ARG A 37 27.92 -12.27 -0.91
C ARG A 37 27.70 -11.61 -2.25
N PRO A 38 26.73 -12.08 -3.07
CA PRO A 38 26.31 -11.33 -4.25
C PRO A 38 25.63 -10.02 -3.79
N ALA A 39 26.48 -9.06 -3.37
CA ALA A 39 26.06 -7.71 -3.00
C ALA A 39 25.39 -6.97 -4.17
N GLU A 40 25.36 -7.56 -5.36
CA GLU A 40 24.78 -6.98 -6.57
C GLU A 40 23.36 -7.48 -6.88
N MET A 41 22.91 -8.61 -6.31
CA MET A 41 21.59 -9.14 -6.64
C MET A 41 20.45 -8.46 -5.85
N PHE A 42 20.78 -7.75 -4.76
CA PHE A 42 19.86 -6.95 -3.94
C PHE A 42 20.45 -5.59 -3.59
N ARG A 43 21.12 -4.93 -4.53
CA ARG A 43 21.25 -3.48 -4.37
C ARG A 43 19.82 -2.96 -4.29
N GLU A 44 19.45 -2.42 -3.13
CA GLU A 44 18.27 -1.54 -3.03
C GLU A 44 18.43 -0.55 -4.17
N GLY A 45 17.55 -0.67 -5.19
CA GLY A 45 17.58 0.22 -6.33
C GLY A 45 17.52 1.64 -5.80
N GLU A 46 18.19 2.56 -6.47
CA GLU A 46 18.20 3.99 -6.10
C GLU A 46 16.74 4.42 -5.87
N ARG A 47 16.41 4.80 -4.63
CA ARG A 47 15.06 5.22 -4.27
C ARG A 47 14.82 6.59 -4.89
N VAL A 48 13.80 6.67 -5.72
CA VAL A 48 13.41 7.93 -6.36
C VAL A 48 12.53 8.73 -5.40
N ILE A 49 12.90 9.98 -5.14
CA ILE A 49 12.06 10.92 -4.40
C ILE A 49 11.19 11.65 -5.42
N GLU A 50 9.89 11.35 -5.41
CA GLU A 50 8.90 12.01 -6.24
C GLU A 50 8.36 13.25 -5.53
N ARG A 51 8.68 14.41 -6.08
CA ARG A 51 8.23 15.72 -5.57
C ARG A 51 6.98 16.19 -6.31
N PRO A 52 6.18 17.11 -5.70
CA PRO A 52 5.09 17.75 -6.41
C PRO A 52 5.58 18.46 -7.67
N THR A 53 4.81 18.28 -8.75
CA THR A 53 5.09 18.91 -10.04
C THR A 53 4.08 20.02 -10.31
N ALA A 54 4.56 21.19 -10.73
CA ALA A 54 3.70 22.33 -11.03
C ALA A 54 2.83 22.08 -12.27
N GLY A 55 1.61 22.65 -12.26
CA GLY A 55 0.67 22.52 -13.35
C GLY A 55 -0.14 21.22 -13.28
N ARG A 56 -0.51 20.69 -14.45
CA ARG A 56 -1.32 19.48 -14.58
C ARG A 56 -0.65 18.45 -15.50
N PRO A 57 0.52 17.91 -15.12
CA PRO A 57 1.30 17.00 -15.97
C PRO A 57 0.57 15.70 -16.31
N HIS A 58 -0.45 15.36 -15.52
CA HIS A 58 -1.24 14.12 -15.67
C HIS A 58 -2.64 14.37 -16.25
N ALA A 59 -2.90 15.57 -16.84
CA ALA A 59 -4.20 15.85 -17.44
C ALA A 59 -4.57 14.81 -18.50
N GLY A 60 -5.80 14.27 -18.39
CA GLY A 60 -6.33 13.26 -19.29
C GLY A 60 -6.02 11.81 -18.87
N LYS A 61 -5.20 11.58 -17.83
CA LYS A 61 -4.97 10.25 -17.27
C LYS A 61 -5.99 9.90 -16.19
N VAL A 62 -6.21 8.60 -15.99
CA VAL A 62 -7.16 8.05 -15.01
C VAL A 62 -6.43 7.26 -13.93
N LEU A 63 -6.74 7.58 -12.66
CA LEU A 63 -6.25 6.91 -11.47
C LEU A 63 -7.34 6.03 -10.85
N ALA A 64 -7.04 4.79 -10.49
CA ALA A 64 -7.86 3.98 -9.61
C ALA A 64 -7.16 3.77 -8.26
N ALA A 65 -7.72 4.31 -7.19
CA ALA A 65 -7.34 3.99 -5.82
C ALA A 65 -8.16 2.77 -5.38
N ILE A 66 -7.48 1.68 -5.01
CA ILE A 66 -8.13 0.39 -4.75
C ILE A 66 -7.79 -0.05 -3.33
N GLN A 67 -8.83 -0.31 -2.54
CA GLN A 67 -8.69 -0.67 -1.13
C GLN A 67 -9.60 -1.84 -0.76
N PRO A 68 -9.13 -2.78 0.08
CA PRO A 68 -9.99 -3.78 0.72
C PRO A 68 -11.05 -3.15 1.60
N HIS A 69 -10.63 -2.24 2.50
CA HIS A 69 -11.46 -1.59 3.51
C HIS A 69 -11.41 -0.07 3.35
N SER A 70 -12.38 0.65 3.92
CA SER A 70 -12.53 2.09 3.72
C SER A 70 -11.42 2.94 4.36
N ASP A 71 -10.56 2.37 5.20
CA ASP A 71 -9.46 3.06 5.88
C ASP A 71 -8.07 2.86 5.24
N ASP A 72 -7.89 1.92 4.31
CA ASP A 72 -6.57 1.57 3.77
C ASP A 72 -5.94 2.70 2.95
N ILE A 73 -6.64 3.23 1.96
CA ILE A 73 -6.14 4.36 1.15
C ILE A 73 -5.91 5.60 2.01
N PRO A 74 -6.84 6.04 2.89
CA PRO A 74 -6.60 7.16 3.78
C PRO A 74 -5.32 7.04 4.59
N LEU A 75 -5.06 5.86 5.15
CA LEU A 75 -3.91 5.62 6.02
C LEU A 75 -2.59 5.54 5.28
N PHE A 76 -2.53 4.78 4.19
CA PHE A 76 -1.27 4.39 3.58
C PHE A 76 -0.88 5.18 2.34
N ALA A 77 -1.86 5.76 1.63
CA ALA A 77 -1.63 6.38 0.33
C ALA A 77 -2.47 7.65 0.07
N GLY A 78 -3.19 8.15 1.08
CA GLY A 78 -4.10 9.28 0.91
C GLY A 78 -3.41 10.55 0.43
N GLY A 79 -2.20 10.82 0.91
CA GLY A 79 -1.40 11.96 0.49
C GLY A 79 -0.97 11.87 -0.98
N THR A 80 -0.52 10.70 -1.41
CA THR A 80 -0.13 10.45 -2.81
C THR A 80 -1.33 10.52 -3.74
N VAL A 81 -2.47 9.92 -3.38
CA VAL A 81 -3.70 10.02 -4.18
C VAL A 81 -4.10 11.48 -4.35
N ALA A 82 -4.18 12.26 -3.28
CA ALA A 82 -4.54 13.68 -3.33
C ALA A 82 -3.54 14.50 -4.18
N LYS A 83 -2.22 14.23 -4.04
CA LYS A 83 -1.18 14.85 -4.88
C LYS A 83 -1.42 14.55 -6.36
N LEU A 84 -1.59 13.30 -6.75
CA LEU A 84 -1.77 12.89 -8.14
C LEU A 84 -3.06 13.51 -8.75
N ILE A 85 -4.15 13.57 -7.98
CA ILE A 85 -5.37 14.27 -8.40
C ILE A 85 -5.11 15.77 -8.62
N SER A 86 -4.39 16.43 -7.71
CA SER A 86 -4.02 17.84 -7.86
C SER A 86 -3.15 18.10 -9.09
N GLU A 87 -2.33 17.13 -9.50
CA GLU A 87 -1.48 17.15 -10.69
C GLU A 87 -2.22 16.78 -11.98
N GLY A 88 -3.54 16.57 -11.93
CA GLY A 88 -4.39 16.49 -13.11
C GLY A 88 -5.01 15.14 -13.43
N TYR A 89 -4.76 14.10 -12.65
CA TYR A 89 -5.51 12.86 -12.78
C TYR A 89 -7.01 13.09 -12.55
N SER A 90 -7.86 12.41 -13.30
CA SER A 90 -9.21 12.06 -12.87
C SER A 90 -9.16 10.70 -12.18
N GLY A 91 -9.92 10.52 -11.09
CA GLY A 91 -9.78 9.31 -10.31
C GLY A 91 -11.06 8.71 -9.77
N CYS A 92 -11.01 7.40 -9.48
CA CYS A 92 -12.05 6.66 -8.79
C CYS A 92 -11.49 5.93 -7.57
N LEU A 93 -12.39 5.63 -6.62
CA LEU A 93 -12.14 4.75 -5.48
C LEU A 93 -12.85 3.41 -5.72
N ILE A 94 -12.14 2.31 -5.58
CA ILE A 94 -12.70 0.95 -5.65
C ILE A 94 -12.52 0.31 -4.28
N ARG A 95 -13.62 0.03 -3.59
CA ARG A 95 -13.61 -0.73 -2.34
C ARG A 95 -14.03 -2.17 -2.61
N MET A 96 -13.24 -3.12 -2.09
CA MET A 96 -13.45 -4.53 -2.39
C MET A 96 -14.48 -5.17 -1.46
N THR A 97 -14.37 -4.93 -0.15
CA THR A 97 -15.29 -5.52 0.83
C THR A 97 -16.43 -4.57 1.21
N ASN A 98 -17.42 -5.09 1.94
CA ASN A 98 -18.52 -4.30 2.47
C ASN A 98 -18.25 -3.78 3.89
N ASP A 99 -17.10 -4.13 4.50
CA ASP A 99 -16.70 -3.73 5.85
C ASP A 99 -17.69 -4.13 6.96
N GLU A 100 -18.45 -5.20 6.78
CA GLU A 100 -19.53 -5.61 7.69
C GLU A 100 -19.09 -5.97 9.10
N GLU A 101 -17.80 -6.32 9.28
CA GLU A 101 -17.22 -6.71 10.56
C GLU A 101 -16.38 -5.59 11.19
N ALA A 102 -16.29 -4.42 10.52
CA ALA A 102 -15.42 -3.33 10.95
C ALA A 102 -16.21 -2.06 11.27
N GLY A 103 -16.09 -1.59 12.52
CA GLY A 103 -16.64 -0.30 12.93
C GLY A 103 -17.90 -0.38 13.76
N ARG A 104 -18.73 0.65 13.67
CA ARG A 104 -19.87 0.89 14.59
C ARG A 104 -21.18 0.86 13.85
N GLY A 105 -22.15 0.21 14.48
CA GLY A 105 -23.55 0.14 14.12
C GLY A 105 -24.27 -0.81 15.07
N ALA A 106 -25.59 -0.63 15.24
CA ALA A 106 -26.39 -1.53 16.05
C ALA A 106 -26.65 -2.88 15.36
N THR A 107 -26.52 -2.91 14.04
CA THR A 107 -26.69 -4.13 13.21
C THR A 107 -25.59 -4.18 12.13
N THR A 108 -25.32 -5.37 11.61
CA THR A 108 -24.39 -5.56 10.46
C THR A 108 -24.79 -4.68 9.28
N GLY A 109 -26.07 -4.57 8.95
CA GLY A 109 -26.54 -3.72 7.85
C GLY A 109 -26.25 -2.24 8.10
N GLU A 110 -26.39 -1.77 9.35
CA GLU A 110 -26.03 -0.39 9.72
C GLU A 110 -24.51 -0.16 9.60
N VAL A 111 -23.69 -1.12 10.02
CA VAL A 111 -22.22 -1.04 9.86
C VAL A 111 -21.85 -0.90 8.38
N VAL A 112 -22.44 -1.71 7.49
CA VAL A 112 -22.21 -1.62 6.04
C VAL A 112 -22.59 -0.23 5.51
N LEU A 113 -23.78 0.27 5.82
CA LEU A 113 -24.26 1.58 5.36
C LEU A 113 -23.40 2.74 5.89
N ASN A 114 -22.95 2.66 7.12
CA ASN A 114 -22.07 3.66 7.71
C ASN A 114 -20.72 3.68 6.99
N ASN A 115 -20.12 2.51 6.73
CA ASN A 115 -18.87 2.40 5.99
C ASN A 115 -19.02 2.86 4.52
N GLU A 116 -20.17 2.65 3.87
CA GLU A 116 -20.43 3.19 2.53
C GLU A 116 -20.44 4.72 2.53
N ARG A 117 -21.11 5.35 3.50
CA ARG A 117 -21.10 6.83 3.64
C ARG A 117 -19.70 7.38 3.90
N ASP A 118 -18.94 6.72 4.77
CA ASP A 118 -17.57 7.12 5.06
C ASP A 118 -16.68 6.97 3.81
N ASN A 119 -16.84 5.88 3.05
CA ASN A 119 -16.09 5.64 1.82
C ASN A 119 -16.38 6.72 0.75
N ASP A 120 -17.63 7.17 0.61
CA ASP A 120 -17.99 8.29 -0.25
C ASP A 120 -17.36 9.61 0.23
N ALA A 121 -17.35 9.85 1.54
CA ALA A 121 -16.72 11.01 2.13
C ALA A 121 -15.19 11.00 1.96
N VAL A 122 -14.55 9.84 2.10
CA VAL A 122 -13.12 9.62 1.82
C VAL A 122 -12.80 9.96 0.35
N ALA A 123 -13.57 9.42 -0.58
CA ALA A 123 -13.38 9.72 -2.00
C ALA A 123 -13.45 11.22 -2.28
N LYS A 124 -14.45 11.89 -1.71
CA LYS A 124 -14.61 13.35 -1.83
C LYS A 124 -13.43 14.12 -1.24
N ALA A 125 -12.95 13.74 -0.06
CA ALA A 125 -11.81 14.39 0.60
C ALA A 125 -10.51 14.27 -0.22
N LEU A 126 -10.33 13.16 -0.93
CA LEU A 126 -9.20 12.90 -1.82
C LEU A 126 -9.37 13.47 -3.24
N GLY A 127 -10.53 14.07 -3.56
CA GLY A 127 -10.83 14.61 -4.90
C GLY A 127 -11.17 13.53 -5.94
N LEU A 128 -11.51 12.31 -5.51
CA LEU A 128 -11.98 11.24 -6.38
C LEU A 128 -13.45 11.46 -6.76
N THR A 129 -13.81 11.21 -8.01
CA THR A 129 -15.12 11.58 -8.55
C THR A 129 -16.12 10.44 -8.66
N LYS A 130 -15.65 9.19 -8.51
CA LYS A 130 -16.48 7.99 -8.60
C LYS A 130 -16.08 7.01 -7.53
N VAL A 131 -17.06 6.27 -7.02
CA VAL A 131 -16.88 5.17 -6.05
C VAL A 131 -17.49 3.91 -6.63
N PHE A 132 -16.78 2.79 -6.52
CA PHE A 132 -17.25 1.47 -6.88
C PHE A 132 -17.10 0.56 -5.65
N ASN A 133 -18.19 -0.01 -5.18
CA ASN A 133 -18.22 -0.96 -4.08
C ASN A 133 -18.45 -2.37 -4.66
N PHE A 134 -17.48 -3.28 -4.47
CA PHE A 134 -17.63 -4.67 -4.92
C PHE A 134 -18.43 -5.50 -3.94
N ASN A 135 -18.44 -5.07 -2.66
CA ASN A 135 -19.26 -5.65 -1.59
C ASN A 135 -19.00 -7.13 -1.31
N TYR A 136 -17.74 -7.59 -1.47
CA TYR A 136 -17.34 -8.89 -0.94
C TYR A 136 -17.42 -8.85 0.59
N ARG A 137 -17.64 -10.01 1.20
CA ARG A 137 -17.73 -10.09 2.66
C ARG A 137 -16.37 -9.85 3.29
N ASN A 138 -16.36 -9.10 4.37
CA ASN A 138 -15.19 -8.76 5.14
C ASN A 138 -14.49 -10.00 5.70
N HIS A 139 -13.16 -10.06 5.64
CA HIS A 139 -12.27 -11.16 6.03
C HIS A 139 -12.54 -12.50 5.34
N ARG A 140 -13.13 -12.49 4.13
CA ARG A 140 -13.52 -13.72 3.40
C ARG A 140 -13.13 -13.73 1.93
N MET A 141 -12.32 -12.76 1.48
CA MET A 141 -11.95 -12.70 0.07
C MET A 141 -11.08 -13.89 -0.38
N ASP A 142 -10.41 -14.58 0.53
CA ASP A 142 -9.67 -15.81 0.23
C ASP A 142 -10.55 -16.99 -0.15
N ASN A 143 -11.86 -16.94 0.18
CA ASN A 143 -12.85 -17.91 -0.22
C ASN A 143 -13.62 -17.52 -1.50
N GLU A 144 -13.31 -16.39 -2.09
CA GLU A 144 -13.97 -15.88 -3.30
C GLU A 144 -13.21 -16.28 -4.59
N SER A 145 -13.93 -16.34 -5.71
CA SER A 145 -13.31 -16.62 -7.00
C SER A 145 -12.39 -15.50 -7.45
N ARG A 146 -11.09 -15.70 -7.35
CA ARG A 146 -10.09 -14.74 -7.85
C ARG A 146 -10.23 -14.45 -9.34
N GLN A 147 -10.75 -15.39 -10.11
CA GLN A 147 -11.02 -15.18 -11.53
C GLN A 147 -12.16 -14.19 -11.75
N GLU A 148 -13.23 -14.33 -10.96
CA GLU A 148 -14.39 -13.42 -11.01
C GLU A 148 -14.00 -12.01 -10.58
N ILE A 149 -13.33 -11.87 -9.44
CA ILE A 149 -12.84 -10.58 -8.93
C ILE A 149 -11.96 -9.89 -9.98
N ARG A 150 -11.01 -10.63 -10.55
CA ARG A 150 -10.11 -10.13 -11.59
C ARG A 150 -10.88 -9.68 -12.84
N GLY A 151 -11.88 -10.46 -13.28
CA GLY A 151 -12.73 -10.10 -14.42
C GLY A 151 -13.45 -8.77 -14.21
N ARG A 152 -14.03 -8.54 -13.02
CA ARG A 152 -14.68 -7.26 -12.67
C ARG A 152 -13.68 -6.10 -12.69
N LEU A 153 -12.46 -6.30 -12.17
CA LEU A 153 -11.41 -5.27 -12.21
C LEU A 153 -10.97 -4.96 -13.65
N ILE A 154 -10.72 -5.98 -14.48
CA ILE A 154 -10.37 -5.80 -15.89
C ILE A 154 -11.47 -5.04 -16.64
N HIS A 155 -12.74 -5.35 -16.36
CA HIS A 155 -13.86 -4.64 -16.95
C HIS A 155 -13.80 -3.14 -16.60
N LEU A 156 -13.62 -2.79 -15.33
CA LEU A 156 -13.50 -1.40 -14.89
C LEU A 156 -12.25 -0.71 -15.48
N PHE A 157 -11.11 -1.38 -15.52
CA PHE A 157 -9.88 -0.81 -16.06
C PHE A 157 -10.00 -0.48 -17.54
N ARG A 158 -10.66 -1.34 -18.32
CA ARG A 158 -10.96 -1.10 -19.73
C ARG A 158 -12.02 -0.02 -19.92
N LEU A 159 -13.10 -0.06 -19.14
CA LEU A 159 -14.21 0.89 -19.22
C LEU A 159 -13.77 2.31 -18.90
N LEU A 160 -12.96 2.48 -17.86
CA LEU A 160 -12.50 3.78 -17.36
C LEU A 160 -11.18 4.22 -18.00
N GLN A 161 -10.51 3.34 -18.76
CA GLN A 161 -9.17 3.58 -19.33
C GLN A 161 -8.16 3.93 -18.24
N VAL A 162 -8.05 3.08 -17.20
CA VAL A 162 -7.19 3.31 -16.04
C VAL A 162 -5.71 3.25 -16.44
N ASP A 163 -4.99 4.34 -16.24
CA ASP A 163 -3.55 4.45 -16.51
C ASP A 163 -2.69 4.08 -15.31
N THR A 164 -3.17 4.41 -14.12
CA THR A 164 -2.42 4.31 -12.86
C THR A 164 -3.29 3.70 -11.76
N ILE A 165 -2.70 2.80 -10.96
CA ILE A 165 -3.34 2.29 -9.76
C ILE A 165 -2.54 2.62 -8.50
N VAL A 166 -3.26 2.74 -7.38
CA VAL A 166 -2.71 2.77 -6.01
C VAL A 166 -3.39 1.66 -5.23
N CYS A 167 -2.63 0.69 -4.71
CA CYS A 167 -3.17 -0.49 -4.05
C CYS A 167 -2.14 -1.10 -3.07
N TYR A 168 -2.55 -2.14 -2.33
CA TYR A 168 -1.61 -2.97 -1.57
C TYR A 168 -0.57 -3.66 -2.46
N ASP A 169 0.64 -3.86 -1.89
CA ASP A 169 1.74 -4.56 -2.55
C ASP A 169 1.46 -6.08 -2.62
N PRO A 170 1.37 -6.69 -3.81
CA PRO A 170 1.15 -8.13 -3.95
C PRO A 170 2.33 -8.98 -3.47
N TRP A 171 3.50 -8.38 -3.26
CA TRP A 171 4.73 -9.02 -2.75
C TRP A 171 5.10 -8.54 -1.33
N GLY A 172 4.24 -7.73 -0.69
CA GLY A 172 4.45 -7.27 0.67
C GLY A 172 4.56 -8.44 1.65
N HIS A 173 5.51 -8.33 2.60
CA HIS A 173 5.75 -9.38 3.59
C HIS A 173 4.85 -9.20 4.82
N TYR A 174 4.51 -10.33 5.46
CA TYR A 174 3.78 -10.37 6.73
C TYR A 174 2.37 -9.74 6.70
N GLU A 175 1.72 -9.75 5.53
CA GLU A 175 0.31 -9.35 5.45
C GLU A 175 -0.58 -10.55 5.76
N GLU A 176 -1.19 -10.54 6.93
CA GLU A 176 -2.03 -11.63 7.43
C GLU A 176 -3.50 -11.49 7.04
N ASN A 177 -3.96 -10.30 6.66
CA ASN A 177 -5.36 -10.08 6.32
C ASN A 177 -5.67 -10.63 4.91
N PRO A 178 -6.58 -11.62 4.78
CA PRO A 178 -6.90 -12.22 3.48
C PRO A 178 -7.45 -11.21 2.48
N ASP A 179 -8.20 -10.21 2.92
CA ASP A 179 -8.75 -9.19 2.03
C ASP A 179 -7.64 -8.34 1.41
N HIS A 180 -6.57 -8.04 2.17
CA HIS A 180 -5.43 -7.26 1.69
C HIS A 180 -4.62 -8.03 0.65
N TYR A 181 -4.15 -9.26 0.97
CA TYR A 181 -3.29 -9.99 0.04
C TYR A 181 -4.05 -10.51 -1.18
N VAL A 182 -5.32 -10.87 -1.05
CA VAL A 182 -6.14 -11.26 -2.21
C VAL A 182 -6.38 -10.06 -3.11
N THR A 183 -6.78 -8.90 -2.55
CA THR A 183 -6.95 -7.67 -3.34
C THR A 183 -5.67 -7.33 -4.10
N ALA A 184 -4.53 -7.31 -3.44
CA ALA A 184 -3.24 -7.00 -4.05
C ALA A 184 -2.93 -7.93 -5.24
N GLN A 185 -3.07 -9.23 -5.06
CA GLN A 185 -2.78 -10.24 -6.08
C GLN A 185 -3.75 -10.21 -7.28
N VAL A 186 -5.05 -9.99 -7.03
CA VAL A 186 -6.02 -9.91 -8.13
C VAL A 186 -5.90 -8.60 -8.91
N VAL A 187 -5.54 -7.49 -8.24
CA VAL A 187 -5.27 -6.20 -8.87
C VAL A 187 -4.04 -6.30 -9.78
N GLU A 188 -2.91 -6.87 -9.30
CA GLU A 188 -1.72 -7.04 -10.14
C GLU A 188 -2.01 -7.90 -11.38
N SER A 189 -2.69 -9.03 -11.21
CA SER A 189 -3.05 -9.87 -12.35
C SER A 189 -4.06 -9.19 -13.30
N ALA A 190 -4.96 -8.35 -12.79
CA ALA A 190 -5.87 -7.56 -13.61
C ALA A 190 -5.13 -6.50 -14.42
N CYS A 191 -4.15 -5.80 -13.83
CA CYS A 191 -3.31 -4.83 -14.53
C CYS A 191 -2.56 -5.49 -15.69
N TRP A 192 -1.99 -6.69 -15.45
CA TRP A 192 -1.27 -7.44 -16.48
C TRP A 192 -2.17 -7.87 -17.65
N MET A 193 -3.43 -8.28 -17.37
CA MET A 193 -4.36 -8.79 -18.38
C MET A 193 -5.19 -7.70 -19.10
N ALA A 194 -5.43 -6.54 -18.47
CA ALA A 194 -6.31 -5.52 -19.02
C ALA A 194 -5.88 -5.01 -20.40
N GLY A 195 -4.57 -4.98 -20.68
CA GLY A 195 -4.01 -4.58 -21.96
C GLY A 195 -4.04 -5.66 -23.05
N SER A 196 -4.41 -6.90 -22.71
CA SER A 196 -4.44 -8.02 -23.64
C SER A 196 -5.74 -8.07 -24.43
N SER A 197 -5.64 -8.35 -25.73
CA SER A 197 -6.81 -8.61 -26.59
C SER A 197 -7.29 -10.08 -26.56
N ARG A 198 -6.63 -10.92 -25.78
CA ARG A 198 -6.94 -12.35 -25.69
C ARG A 198 -7.51 -12.79 -24.34
N ASP A 199 -7.42 -11.92 -23.34
CA ASP A 199 -7.97 -12.17 -22.01
C ASP A 199 -9.34 -11.50 -21.88
N TYR A 200 -10.31 -12.23 -21.32
CA TYR A 200 -11.68 -11.72 -21.12
C TYR A 200 -12.25 -11.12 -22.42
N VAL A 201 -12.28 -11.95 -23.49
CA VAL A 201 -12.74 -11.56 -24.84
C VAL A 201 -14.19 -11.08 -24.84
N GLU A 202 -15.01 -11.56 -23.94
CA GLU A 202 -16.41 -11.13 -23.71
C GLU A 202 -16.52 -9.62 -23.41
N HIS A 203 -15.49 -9.01 -22.79
CA HIS A 203 -15.46 -7.55 -22.62
C HIS A 203 -15.28 -6.81 -23.94
N LEU A 204 -14.51 -7.39 -24.85
CA LEU A 204 -14.26 -6.82 -26.17
C LEU A 204 -15.50 -6.96 -27.07
N GLU A 205 -16.18 -8.10 -26.98
CA GLU A 205 -17.45 -8.34 -27.64
C GLU A 205 -18.53 -7.36 -27.16
N ALA A 206 -18.47 -6.96 -25.86
CA ALA A 206 -19.30 -5.91 -25.29
C ALA A 206 -18.89 -4.48 -25.69
N GLY A 207 -17.87 -4.32 -26.56
CA GLY A 207 -17.43 -3.03 -27.11
C GLY A 207 -16.31 -2.34 -26.34
N LEU A 208 -15.76 -2.94 -25.26
CA LEU A 208 -14.61 -2.38 -24.55
C LEU A 208 -13.33 -2.60 -25.37
N LYS A 209 -12.32 -1.78 -25.11
CA LYS A 209 -11.00 -1.91 -25.76
C LYS A 209 -9.94 -2.34 -24.73
N PRO A 210 -8.93 -3.11 -25.13
CA PRO A 210 -7.77 -3.35 -24.28
C PRO A 210 -7.14 -2.02 -23.84
N HIS A 211 -6.80 -1.92 -22.56
CA HIS A 211 -6.12 -0.76 -22.02
C HIS A 211 -5.11 -1.18 -20.95
N ALA A 212 -3.84 -0.85 -21.14
CA ALA A 212 -2.78 -1.25 -20.23
C ALA A 212 -2.66 -0.26 -19.07
N VAL A 213 -2.75 -0.78 -17.84
CA VAL A 213 -2.36 -0.02 -16.64
C VAL A 213 -0.84 0.12 -16.62
N ARG A 214 -0.35 1.35 -16.70
CA ARG A 214 1.07 1.64 -16.93
C ARG A 214 1.86 1.93 -15.66
N GLU A 215 1.22 2.51 -14.65
CA GLU A 215 1.86 2.93 -13.42
C GLU A 215 1.16 2.31 -12.22
N LYS A 216 1.94 1.83 -11.26
CA LYS A 216 1.45 1.13 -10.09
C LYS A 216 2.19 1.61 -8.86
N TYR A 217 1.46 2.15 -7.90
CA TYR A 217 1.95 2.56 -6.58
C TYR A 217 1.45 1.55 -5.56
N TYR A 218 2.32 0.65 -5.13
CA TYR A 218 1.99 -0.39 -4.17
C TYR A 218 2.47 0.00 -2.78
N PHE A 219 1.56 0.08 -1.80
CA PHE A 219 1.85 0.32 -0.39
C PHE A 219 1.72 -0.96 0.43
N ALA A 220 2.32 -1.00 1.63
CA ALA A 220 2.18 -2.12 2.56
C ALA A 220 2.16 -1.65 4.02
N ARG A 221 1.55 -2.45 4.90
CA ARG A 221 1.57 -2.26 6.36
C ARG A 221 2.81 -2.86 7.02
N GLY A 222 3.59 -3.61 6.29
CA GLY A 222 4.80 -4.29 6.73
C GLY A 222 5.97 -4.02 5.80
N PRO A 223 7.09 -4.74 5.97
CA PRO A 223 8.25 -4.61 5.11
C PRO A 223 7.90 -4.87 3.65
N GLN A 224 8.35 -4.00 2.76
CA GLN A 224 8.20 -4.12 1.32
C GLN A 224 9.44 -3.61 0.60
N LEU A 225 9.56 -3.92 -0.69
CA LEU A 225 10.54 -3.29 -1.56
C LEU A 225 10.14 -1.84 -1.82
N VAL A 226 10.87 -0.89 -1.26
CA VAL A 226 10.61 0.54 -1.49
C VAL A 226 11.50 1.04 -2.60
N THR A 227 10.89 1.44 -3.73
CA THR A 227 11.56 2.03 -4.88
C THR A 227 11.22 3.49 -5.09
N ARG A 228 10.11 3.97 -4.48
CA ARG A 228 9.65 5.35 -4.58
C ARG A 228 9.23 5.91 -3.24
N ILE A 229 9.67 7.13 -2.96
CA ILE A 229 9.24 7.95 -1.83
C ILE A 229 8.50 9.14 -2.43
N VAL A 230 7.24 9.33 -2.06
CA VAL A 230 6.43 10.44 -2.55
C VAL A 230 6.35 11.53 -1.50
N ASP A 231 6.77 12.73 -1.87
CA ASP A 231 6.61 13.93 -1.04
C ASP A 231 5.13 14.35 -1.02
N ILE A 232 4.50 14.16 0.13
CA ILE A 232 3.09 14.50 0.36
C ILE A 232 2.92 15.76 1.23
N SER A 233 3.97 16.53 1.42
CA SER A 233 3.93 17.73 2.29
C SER A 233 2.85 18.72 1.86
N GLY A 234 2.61 18.86 0.54
CA GLY A 234 1.57 19.72 -0.01
C GLY A 234 0.14 19.13 0.02
N SER A 235 -0.01 17.84 0.31
CA SER A 235 -1.30 17.12 0.36
C SER A 235 -1.61 16.47 1.71
N ILE A 236 -0.81 16.79 2.73
CA ILE A 236 -1.01 16.23 4.08
C ILE A 236 -2.38 16.58 4.67
N ASP A 237 -2.90 17.76 4.40
CA ASP A 237 -4.19 18.18 4.95
C ASP A 237 -5.37 17.44 4.32
N GLN A 238 -5.28 17.04 3.03
CA GLN A 238 -6.23 16.13 2.38
C GLN A 238 -6.15 14.72 2.95
N LYS A 239 -4.93 14.23 3.24
CA LYS A 239 -4.74 12.94 3.93
C LYS A 239 -5.36 12.98 5.33
N VAL A 240 -5.12 14.03 6.09
CA VAL A 240 -5.75 14.23 7.41
C VAL A 240 -7.26 14.23 7.28
N GLU A 241 -7.81 14.97 6.30
CA GLU A 241 -9.26 15.04 6.09
C GLU A 241 -9.86 13.68 5.72
N SER A 242 -9.22 12.92 4.81
CA SER A 242 -9.72 11.60 4.42
C SER A 242 -9.78 10.62 5.59
N ASN A 243 -8.82 10.68 6.52
CA ASN A 243 -8.86 9.91 7.76
C ASN A 243 -9.91 10.44 8.76
N ARG A 244 -10.14 11.76 8.81
CA ARG A 244 -11.10 12.39 9.71
C ARG A 244 -12.54 12.01 9.38
N VAL A 245 -12.87 11.94 8.09
CA VAL A 245 -14.23 11.60 7.64
C VAL A 245 -14.55 10.12 7.74
N ASN A 246 -13.55 9.26 7.90
CA ASN A 246 -13.73 7.82 8.12
C ASN A 246 -13.98 7.55 9.61
N VAL A 247 -15.21 7.79 10.07
CA VAL A 247 -15.58 7.75 11.48
C VAL A 247 -16.04 6.36 11.95
N THR A 248 -16.49 5.52 11.05
CA THR A 248 -17.07 4.21 11.36
C THR A 248 -16.01 3.22 11.83
N GLN A 249 -14.96 3.04 11.04
CA GLN A 249 -13.88 2.10 11.35
C GLN A 249 -12.49 2.74 11.44
N GLY A 250 -12.25 3.83 10.78
CA GLY A 250 -10.91 4.41 10.71
C GLY A 250 -10.24 4.57 12.09
N PRO A 251 -8.92 4.34 12.19
CA PRO A 251 -8.22 4.47 13.46
C PRO A 251 -8.18 5.91 13.95
N ALA A 252 -8.53 6.85 13.13
CA ALA A 252 -8.42 8.26 13.36
C ALA A 252 -9.76 8.93 13.68
N GLY A 253 -10.69 9.03 12.76
CA GLY A 253 -12.04 9.54 12.90
C GLY A 253 -12.24 10.57 14.02
N GLU A 254 -12.95 10.14 15.07
CA GLU A 254 -13.25 10.94 16.28
C GLU A 254 -12.29 10.65 17.47
N ASN A 255 -11.21 9.93 17.27
CA ASN A 255 -10.35 9.49 18.37
C ASN A 255 -9.64 10.66 19.09
N GLY A 256 -9.40 11.77 18.40
CA GLY A 256 -8.85 12.98 19.02
C GLY A 256 -9.78 13.58 20.07
N ALA A 257 -11.07 13.74 19.74
CA ALA A 257 -12.09 14.22 20.67
C ALA A 257 -12.24 13.28 21.88
N ARG A 258 -12.22 11.96 21.64
CA ARG A 258 -12.29 10.96 22.72
C ARG A 258 -11.07 11.00 23.63
N LEU A 259 -9.87 11.12 23.06
CA LEU A 259 -8.64 11.26 23.83
C LEU A 259 -8.70 12.53 24.67
N ARG A 260 -9.15 13.66 24.10
CA ARG A 260 -9.32 14.93 24.81
C ARG A 260 -10.29 14.80 25.99
N ALA A 261 -11.45 14.19 25.77
CA ALA A 261 -12.46 13.96 26.83
C ALA A 261 -11.92 13.04 27.93
N ARG A 262 -11.23 11.96 27.57
CA ARG A 262 -10.59 11.03 28.53
C ARG A 262 -9.55 11.75 29.40
N LEU A 263 -8.68 12.56 28.82
CA LEU A 263 -7.66 13.29 29.55
C LEU A 263 -8.31 14.34 30.49
N ALA A 264 -9.35 15.04 30.03
CA ALA A 264 -10.08 16.00 30.86
C ALA A 264 -10.69 15.34 32.10
N SER A 265 -11.25 14.12 31.98
CA SER A 265 -11.74 13.36 33.13
C SER A 265 -10.64 12.99 34.14
N GLN A 266 -9.40 12.93 33.70
CA GLN A 266 -8.20 12.70 34.50
C GLN A 266 -7.53 14.01 34.97
N LYS A 267 -8.16 15.17 34.75
CA LYS A 267 -7.61 16.51 35.00
C LYS A 267 -6.28 16.77 34.25
N GLN A 268 -6.14 16.18 33.05
CA GLN A 268 -4.99 16.30 32.16
C GLN A 268 -5.39 16.87 30.81
N ARG A 269 -4.43 17.38 30.05
CA ARG A 269 -4.62 17.78 28.66
C ARG A 269 -3.35 17.58 27.85
N LEU A 270 -3.50 17.32 26.54
CA LEU A 270 -2.47 17.48 25.54
C LEU A 270 -2.74 18.78 24.79
N ALA A 271 -1.82 19.74 24.90
CA ALA A 271 -2.01 21.07 24.31
C ALA A 271 -2.24 21.02 22.80
N ILE A 272 -1.61 20.05 22.12
CA ILE A 272 -1.71 19.84 20.67
C ILE A 272 -3.16 19.53 20.22
N LEU A 273 -4.00 18.94 21.06
CA LEU A 273 -5.38 18.60 20.73
C LEU A 273 -6.33 19.82 20.71
N GLY A 274 -5.82 21.02 21.07
CA GLY A 274 -6.64 22.22 21.07
C GLY A 274 -7.78 22.20 22.08
N ASN A 275 -8.81 23.03 21.84
CA ASN A 275 -9.91 23.25 22.77
C ASN A 275 -11.28 22.73 22.25
N ASP A 276 -11.37 22.30 21.00
CA ASP A 276 -12.59 21.78 20.39
C ASP A 276 -12.37 20.41 19.75
N ASP A 277 -13.45 19.71 19.41
CA ASP A 277 -13.42 18.34 18.92
C ASP A 277 -12.87 18.23 17.48
N GLU A 278 -13.17 19.22 16.63
CA GLU A 278 -12.68 19.21 15.26
C GLU A 278 -11.17 19.37 15.21
N THR A 279 -10.64 20.36 15.94
CA THR A 279 -9.21 20.56 16.11
C THR A 279 -8.56 19.31 16.70
N ALA A 280 -9.16 18.75 17.77
CA ALA A 280 -8.63 17.55 18.42
C ALA A 280 -8.54 16.37 17.45
N ASN A 281 -9.55 16.13 16.62
CA ASN A 281 -9.55 15.04 15.63
C ASN A 281 -8.48 15.25 14.56
N ARG A 282 -8.35 16.45 13.99
CA ARG A 282 -7.33 16.77 12.99
C ARG A 282 -5.92 16.65 13.54
N GLN A 283 -5.67 17.17 14.73
CA GLN A 283 -4.35 17.14 15.36
C GLN A 283 -3.97 15.72 15.79
N TYR A 284 -4.94 14.94 16.28
CA TYR A 284 -4.72 13.53 16.59
C TYR A 284 -4.27 12.75 15.36
N ILE A 285 -4.94 12.91 14.23
CA ILE A 285 -4.56 12.26 12.98
C ILE A 285 -3.16 12.69 12.58
N LYS A 286 -2.92 14.00 12.47
CA LYS A 286 -1.67 14.55 11.95
C LYS A 286 -0.45 14.18 12.79
N HIS A 287 -0.56 14.31 14.12
CA HIS A 287 0.59 14.22 15.02
C HIS A 287 0.66 12.93 15.84
N ILE A 288 -0.39 12.13 15.86
CA ILE A 288 -0.37 10.84 16.55
C ILE A 288 -0.43 9.71 15.53
N VAL A 289 -1.43 9.67 14.65
CA VAL A 289 -1.56 8.58 13.68
C VAL A 289 -0.44 8.64 12.62
N LEU A 290 -0.21 9.79 12.00
CA LEU A 290 0.73 9.93 10.87
C LEU A 290 2.18 10.28 11.29
N ASP A 291 2.42 10.69 12.53
CA ASP A 291 3.77 11.01 13.03
C ASP A 291 4.31 9.99 14.04
N PHE A 292 3.50 9.59 15.01
CA PHE A 292 4.00 8.84 16.17
C PHE A 292 3.62 7.36 16.14
N ASP A 293 2.51 6.99 15.51
CA ASP A 293 1.79 5.79 15.83
C ASP A 293 2.20 4.49 15.15
N SER A 294 1.57 3.59 15.65
CA SER A 294 1.08 2.22 15.48
C SER A 294 1.51 1.49 14.21
N MET A 295 1.78 2.20 13.14
CA MET A 295 2.49 1.67 11.98
C MET A 295 3.89 1.18 12.35
N ALA A 296 4.51 1.74 13.38
CA ALA A 296 5.77 1.28 13.95
C ALA A 296 5.71 -0.15 14.49
N LEU A 297 4.55 -0.65 14.88
CA LEU A 297 4.37 -2.04 15.34
C LEU A 297 4.75 -3.08 14.28
N ARG A 298 4.74 -2.72 13.00
CA ARG A 298 5.12 -3.58 11.88
C ARG A 298 6.46 -3.23 11.26
N GLY A 299 7.23 -2.34 11.91
CA GLY A 299 8.53 -1.88 11.42
C GLY A 299 8.44 -0.91 10.24
N VAL A 300 7.25 -0.38 9.94
CA VAL A 300 7.06 0.67 8.93
C VAL A 300 7.22 2.03 9.61
N PRO A 301 8.04 2.95 9.06
CA PRO A 301 8.16 4.30 9.60
C PRO A 301 6.87 5.08 9.38
N SER A 302 6.59 6.02 10.29
CA SER A 302 5.49 6.98 10.09
C SER A 302 5.77 7.89 8.89
N ASP A 303 4.72 8.52 8.34
CA ASP A 303 4.88 9.46 7.21
C ASP A 303 5.82 10.61 7.55
N ARG A 304 5.79 11.08 8.80
CA ARG A 304 6.68 12.14 9.28
C ARG A 304 8.13 11.67 9.41
N GLU A 305 8.34 10.48 9.96
CA GLU A 305 9.67 9.89 10.08
C GLU A 305 10.26 9.62 8.70
N LEU A 306 9.45 9.09 7.79
CA LEU A 306 9.86 8.86 6.41
C LEU A 306 10.25 10.18 5.72
N GLY A 307 9.43 11.23 5.89
CA GLY A 307 9.73 12.55 5.39
C GLY A 307 11.09 13.07 5.87
N ARG A 308 11.37 12.99 7.17
CA ARG A 308 12.65 13.38 7.76
C ARG A 308 13.83 12.62 7.17
N ARG A 309 13.68 11.30 6.93
CA ARG A 309 14.74 10.45 6.34
C ARG A 309 15.12 10.88 4.93
N TYR A 310 14.16 11.41 4.15
CA TYR A 310 14.35 11.77 2.74
C TYR A 310 14.34 13.28 2.47
N GLY A 311 14.45 14.11 3.52
CA GLY A 311 14.59 15.57 3.38
C GLY A 311 13.35 16.28 2.87
N VAL A 312 12.17 15.76 3.22
CA VAL A 312 10.86 16.39 3.01
C VAL A 312 10.08 16.43 4.34
N GLU A 313 8.96 17.14 4.39
CA GLU A 313 8.21 17.25 5.64
C GLU A 313 7.40 15.99 5.93
N TRP A 314 6.69 15.47 4.93
CA TRP A 314 5.86 14.28 5.01
C TRP A 314 6.07 13.45 3.75
N ALA A 315 6.11 12.12 3.88
CA ALA A 315 6.29 11.22 2.75
C ALA A 315 5.53 9.90 2.93
N GLU A 316 5.18 9.30 1.80
CA GLU A 316 4.67 7.93 1.69
C GLU A 316 5.65 7.08 0.88
N ALA A 317 5.71 5.77 1.17
CA ALA A 317 6.63 4.84 0.53
C ALA A 317 5.90 3.82 -0.33
N PHE A 318 6.45 3.55 -1.52
CA PHE A 318 5.85 2.63 -2.47
C PHE A 318 6.87 1.70 -3.12
N HIS A 319 6.44 0.47 -3.37
CA HIS A 319 6.99 -0.33 -4.44
C HIS A 319 6.34 0.17 -5.74
N TYR A 320 7.07 1.00 -6.48
CA TYR A 320 6.57 1.61 -7.71
C TYR A 320 7.02 0.80 -8.92
N ILE A 321 6.07 0.55 -9.80
CA ILE A 321 6.29 -0.01 -11.14
C ILE A 321 5.68 0.95 -12.15
N GLY A 322 6.49 1.43 -13.08
CA GLY A 322 6.05 2.40 -14.08
C GLY A 322 6.96 2.45 -15.30
N PRO A 323 6.67 3.33 -16.26
CA PRO A 323 7.48 3.49 -17.44
C PRO A 323 8.91 3.90 -17.05
N THR A 324 9.86 3.06 -17.38
CA THR A 324 11.28 3.35 -17.25
C THR A 324 11.95 3.09 -18.60
N ALA A 325 12.94 3.92 -18.93
CA ALA A 325 13.78 3.63 -20.10
C ALA A 325 14.41 2.25 -19.91
N THR A 326 14.17 1.36 -20.85
CA THR A 326 14.75 0.01 -20.79
C THR A 326 16.27 0.09 -20.93
N ARG A 327 16.98 -0.97 -20.53
CA ARG A 327 18.42 -1.07 -20.80
C ARG A 327 18.72 -0.98 -22.31
N LEU A 328 17.80 -1.45 -23.13
CA LEU A 328 17.92 -1.33 -24.60
C LEU A 328 17.78 0.12 -25.03
N ASP A 329 16.79 0.88 -24.51
CA ASP A 329 16.63 2.30 -24.84
C ASP A 329 17.86 3.10 -24.42
N GLN A 330 18.41 2.84 -23.25
CA GLN A 330 19.65 3.45 -22.76
C GLN A 330 20.85 3.09 -23.66
N PHE A 331 20.95 1.82 -24.08
CA PHE A 331 21.97 1.36 -24.99
C PHE A 331 21.83 2.03 -26.36
N ILE A 332 20.62 2.11 -26.92
CA ILE A 332 20.33 2.78 -28.20
C ILE A 332 20.70 4.27 -28.09
N ALA A 333 20.25 4.97 -27.04
CA ALA A 333 20.55 6.38 -26.85
C ALA A 333 22.03 6.69 -26.80
N LYS A 334 22.83 5.74 -26.28
CA LYS A 334 24.30 5.88 -26.17
C LYS A 334 25.06 5.52 -27.43
N ASN A 335 24.55 4.58 -28.22
CA ASN A 335 25.33 3.91 -29.28
C ASN A 335 24.75 4.08 -30.69
N ALA A 336 23.50 4.53 -30.86
CA ALA A 336 22.95 4.78 -32.16
C ALA A 336 23.66 5.94 -32.87
N VAL A 337 23.99 5.75 -34.16
CA VAL A 337 24.54 6.79 -35.02
C VAL A 337 23.58 7.03 -36.19
N PRO A 338 23.57 8.23 -36.77
CA PRO A 338 22.80 8.51 -37.99
C PRO A 338 23.18 7.57 -39.12
N LEU A 339 22.20 7.23 -39.99
CA LEU A 339 22.41 6.44 -41.20
C LEU A 339 23.16 7.24 -42.27
#